data_437dee90e7b55e26afc6c84fe3891286
#
_entry.id   437dee90e7b55e26afc6c84fe3891286
#
_cell.length_a   1.000
_cell.length_b   1.000
_cell.length_c   1.000
_cell.angle_alpha   90.00
_cell.angle_beta   90.00
_cell.angle_gamma   90.00
#
_symmetry.space_group_name_H-M   'P 1'
#
loop_
_entity.id
_entity.type
_entity.pdbx_description
1 polymer ?
#
loop_
_entity_poly.entity_id
_entity_poly.type
_entity_poly.pdbx_seq_one_letter_code
_entity_poly.pdbx_strand_id
1 'polypeptide(L)'
;MKKVLIIEDDSPLCWLLEKILHTKYEVIIMNNGMEAWSWLSDRNIPDLIISDIKMPSLDGIELLENLSISGLFKNIPVIMLSGYEDSAKRKRCLELGAFNYLVKPFEPQALLDEVQRALDPEKQNVFVN
;
A
#
# COMPACT_ATOMS: atom_id res chain seq x y z
N MET A 1 -10.87 10.27 10.46
CA MET A 1 -10.57 8.98 9.81
C MET A 1 -9.13 8.94 9.34
N LYS A 2 -8.50 7.79 9.44
CA LYS A 2 -7.18 7.60 8.87
C LYS A 2 -7.27 7.55 7.34
N LYS A 3 -6.22 8.04 6.71
CA LYS A 3 -6.17 8.26 5.26
C LYS A 3 -5.38 7.15 4.60
N VAL A 4 -5.99 6.48 3.61
CA VAL A 4 -5.37 5.38 2.86
C VAL A 4 -5.20 5.81 1.41
N LEU A 5 -3.97 5.83 0.94
CA LEU A 5 -3.65 6.11 -0.46
C LEU A 5 -3.57 4.79 -1.22
N ILE A 6 -4.38 4.66 -2.26
CA ILE A 6 -4.38 3.50 -3.14
C ILE A 6 -3.77 3.89 -4.48
N ILE A 7 -2.78 3.14 -4.92
CA ILE A 7 -2.12 3.36 -6.21
C ILE A 7 -2.37 2.14 -7.08
N GLU A 8 -3.28 2.27 -8.03
CA GLU A 8 -3.77 1.17 -8.85
C GLU A 8 -4.36 1.71 -10.14
N ASP A 9 -4.02 1.12 -11.27
CA ASP A 9 -4.54 1.53 -12.57
C ASP A 9 -5.77 0.73 -13.04
N ASP A 10 -6.06 -0.38 -12.40
CA ASP A 10 -7.23 -1.21 -12.72
C ASP A 10 -8.49 -0.65 -12.08
N SER A 11 -9.37 -0.05 -12.89
CA SER A 11 -10.56 0.61 -12.37
C SER A 11 -11.51 -0.30 -11.59
N PRO A 12 -11.80 -1.54 -12.03
CA PRO A 12 -12.62 -2.45 -11.22
C PRO A 12 -12.00 -2.75 -9.85
N LEU A 13 -10.69 -2.92 -9.79
CA LEU A 13 -10.01 -3.18 -8.53
C LEU A 13 -10.05 -1.95 -7.62
N CYS A 14 -9.86 -0.76 -8.17
CA CYS A 14 -10.00 0.49 -7.40
C CYS A 14 -11.38 0.60 -6.77
N TRP A 15 -12.42 0.28 -7.55
CA TRP A 15 -13.79 0.30 -7.04
C TRP A 15 -13.96 -0.67 -5.88
N LEU A 16 -13.44 -1.89 -6.04
CA LEU A 16 -13.54 -2.91 -4.99
C LEU A 16 -12.80 -2.47 -3.71
N LEU A 17 -11.59 -1.98 -3.85
CA LEU A 17 -10.80 -1.51 -2.71
C LEU A 17 -11.51 -0.37 -1.98
N GLU A 18 -12.08 0.57 -2.72
CA GLU A 18 -12.85 1.64 -2.12
C GLU A 18 -14.06 1.12 -1.35
N LYS A 19 -14.80 0.15 -1.92
CA LYS A 19 -15.95 -0.45 -1.25
C LYS A 19 -15.55 -1.16 0.04
N ILE A 20 -14.42 -1.83 0.04
CA ILE A 20 -13.94 -2.52 1.24
C ILE A 20 -13.58 -1.52 2.35
N LEU A 21 -13.00 -0.39 2.00
CA LEU A 21 -12.34 0.49 2.96
C LEU A 21 -13.11 1.76 3.31
N HIS A 22 -14.05 2.22 2.47
CA HIS A 22 -14.63 3.56 2.59
C HIS A 22 -15.42 3.82 3.89
N THR A 23 -15.94 2.78 4.53
CA THR A 23 -16.71 2.97 5.77
C THR A 23 -15.82 3.28 6.97
N LYS A 24 -14.55 2.90 6.92
CA LYS A 24 -13.62 3.05 8.05
C LYS A 24 -12.49 4.02 7.79
N TYR A 25 -12.20 4.31 6.52
CA TYR A 25 -11.03 5.11 6.15
C TYR A 25 -11.39 6.13 5.08
N GLU A 26 -10.61 7.23 5.05
CA GLU A 26 -10.66 8.16 3.94
C GLU A 26 -9.78 7.58 2.83
N VAL A 27 -10.38 7.29 1.68
CA VAL A 27 -9.70 6.61 0.57
C VAL A 27 -9.35 7.62 -0.51
N ILE A 28 -8.08 7.67 -0.89
CA ILE A 28 -7.58 8.49 -2.00
C ILE A 28 -7.00 7.54 -3.04
N ILE A 29 -7.42 7.69 -4.30
CA ILE A 29 -6.99 6.81 -5.38
C ILE A 29 -6.15 7.60 -6.38
N MET A 30 -4.95 7.09 -6.67
CA MET A 30 -4.10 7.56 -7.75
C MET A 30 -3.90 6.41 -8.72
N ASN A 31 -3.88 6.70 -10.01
CA ASN A 31 -3.89 5.64 -11.00
C ASN A 31 -2.51 5.17 -11.45
N ASN A 32 -1.47 5.86 -11.04
CA ASN A 32 -0.09 5.46 -11.34
C ASN A 32 0.89 6.04 -10.32
N GLY A 33 2.13 5.54 -10.38
CA GLY A 33 3.15 5.92 -9.42
C GLY A 33 3.57 7.39 -9.53
N MET A 34 3.55 7.96 -10.72
CA MET A 34 3.93 9.35 -10.90
C MET A 34 2.89 10.31 -10.29
N GLU A 35 1.61 10.02 -10.49
CA GLU A 35 0.54 10.80 -9.84
C GLU A 35 0.66 10.72 -8.32
N ALA A 36 0.90 9.52 -7.82
CA ALA A 36 1.06 9.30 -6.38
C ALA A 36 2.25 10.08 -5.83
N TRP A 37 3.38 10.01 -6.50
CA TRP A 37 4.58 10.73 -6.07
C TRP A 37 4.37 12.25 -6.09
N SER A 38 3.69 12.75 -7.13
CA SER A 38 3.36 14.18 -7.22
C SER A 38 2.46 14.61 -6.06
N TRP A 39 1.45 13.80 -5.74
CA TRP A 39 0.53 14.07 -4.63
C TRP A 39 1.28 14.08 -3.28
N LEU A 40 2.15 13.09 -3.06
CA LEU A 40 2.97 13.02 -1.86
C LEU A 40 3.92 14.22 -1.76
N SER A 41 4.53 14.60 -2.88
CA SER A 41 5.47 15.72 -2.93
C SER A 41 4.82 17.06 -2.60
N ASP A 42 3.51 17.13 -2.72
CA ASP A 42 2.71 18.31 -2.38
C ASP A 42 2.34 18.34 -0.87
N ARG A 43 3.12 17.64 -0.06
CA ARG A 43 2.97 17.55 1.41
C ARG A 43 1.71 16.83 1.87
N ASN A 44 1.21 15.94 1.05
CA ASN A 44 0.12 15.06 1.46
C ASN A 44 0.71 13.82 2.10
N ILE A 45 0.36 13.54 3.35
CA ILE A 45 0.91 12.41 4.08
C ILE A 45 -0.22 11.44 4.44
N PRO A 46 -0.33 10.30 3.74
CA PRO A 46 -1.32 9.30 4.12
C PRO A 46 -0.86 8.51 5.34
N ASP A 47 -1.80 7.82 5.97
CA ASP A 47 -1.49 6.92 7.09
C ASP A 47 -1.05 5.54 6.60
N LEU A 48 -1.46 5.16 5.39
CA LEU A 48 -1.14 3.88 4.78
C LEU A 48 -1.13 4.04 3.26
N ILE A 49 -0.25 3.30 2.61
CA ILE A 49 -0.22 3.20 1.14
C ILE A 49 -0.48 1.75 0.74
N ILE A 50 -1.41 1.56 -0.20
CA ILE A 50 -1.64 0.26 -0.85
C ILE A 50 -1.27 0.47 -2.31
N SER A 51 -0.28 -0.26 -2.82
CA SER A 51 0.22 -0.05 -4.18
C SER A 51 0.34 -1.34 -4.96
N ASP A 52 -0.11 -1.30 -6.21
CA ASP A 52 0.21 -2.35 -7.17
C ASP A 52 1.72 -2.30 -7.49
N ILE A 53 2.29 -3.43 -7.87
CA ILE A 53 3.68 -3.50 -8.29
C ILE A 53 3.81 -3.07 -9.75
N LYS A 54 3.00 -3.65 -10.63
CA LYS A 54 3.09 -3.35 -12.06
C LYS A 54 2.26 -2.13 -12.44
N MET A 55 2.96 -1.03 -12.67
CA MET A 55 2.34 0.22 -13.12
C MET A 55 3.24 0.86 -14.18
N PRO A 56 2.66 1.57 -15.15
CA PRO A 56 3.47 2.30 -16.12
C PRO A 56 4.25 3.44 -15.46
N SER A 57 5.36 3.82 -16.06
CA SER A 57 6.25 4.92 -15.66
C SER A 57 7.03 4.61 -14.39
N LEU A 58 6.45 4.77 -13.23
CA LEU A 58 7.08 4.47 -11.94
C LEU A 58 6.35 3.28 -11.33
N ASP A 59 6.98 2.10 -11.30
CA ASP A 59 6.35 0.92 -10.73
C ASP A 59 6.37 0.94 -9.20
N GLY A 60 5.63 -0.01 -8.60
CA GLY A 60 5.45 -0.04 -7.15
C GLY A 60 6.73 -0.28 -6.37
N ILE A 61 7.68 -1.04 -6.91
CA ILE A 61 8.95 -1.28 -6.22
C ILE A 61 9.83 -0.04 -6.28
N GLU A 62 9.87 0.64 -7.42
CA GLU A 62 10.60 1.92 -7.54
C GLU A 62 10.01 2.97 -6.59
N LEU A 63 8.68 3.03 -6.50
CA LEU A 63 8.02 3.92 -5.56
C LEU A 63 8.41 3.58 -4.12
N LEU A 64 8.39 2.31 -3.77
CA LEU A 64 8.77 1.85 -2.43
C LEU A 64 10.23 2.20 -2.11
N GLU A 65 11.14 2.03 -3.07
CA GLU A 65 12.53 2.44 -2.90
C GLU A 65 12.62 3.93 -2.56
N ASN A 66 11.92 4.77 -3.32
CA ASN A 66 11.93 6.21 -3.08
C ASN A 66 11.34 6.57 -1.72
N LEU A 67 10.26 5.91 -1.31
CA LEU A 67 9.66 6.14 0.00
C LEU A 67 10.60 5.72 1.13
N SER A 68 11.31 4.61 0.97
CA SER A 68 12.17 4.05 2.01
C SER A 68 13.33 4.94 2.40
N ILE A 69 13.80 5.77 1.48
CA ILE A 69 14.92 6.70 1.75
C ILE A 69 14.44 8.11 2.11
N SER A 70 13.15 8.35 2.09
CA SER A 70 12.59 9.66 2.41
C SER A 70 12.44 9.82 3.92
N GLY A 71 12.98 10.89 4.48
CA GLY A 71 12.78 11.19 5.90
C GLY A 71 11.33 11.44 6.26
N LEU A 72 10.54 11.93 5.30
CA LEU A 72 9.13 12.27 5.52
C LEU A 72 8.20 11.06 5.39
N PHE A 73 8.51 10.13 4.48
CA PHE A 73 7.58 9.05 4.12
C PHE A 73 8.02 7.66 4.57
N LYS A 74 9.27 7.49 5.03
CA LYS A 74 9.82 6.16 5.31
C LYS A 74 9.06 5.37 6.37
N ASN A 75 8.31 6.04 7.23
CA ASN A 75 7.58 5.38 8.31
C ASN A 75 6.12 5.06 7.95
N ILE A 76 5.68 5.43 6.75
CA ILE A 76 4.33 5.11 6.30
C ILE A 76 4.30 3.62 5.93
N PRO A 77 3.42 2.81 6.54
CA PRO A 77 3.32 1.41 6.15
C PRO A 77 2.81 1.29 4.71
N VAL A 78 3.38 0.34 3.97
CA VAL A 78 3.04 0.10 2.57
C VAL A 78 2.65 -1.37 2.41
N ILE A 79 1.46 -1.61 1.87
CA ILE A 79 1.01 -2.95 1.48
C ILE A 79 1.13 -3.03 -0.03
N MET A 80 1.89 -4.01 -0.53
CA MET A 80 2.07 -4.22 -1.96
C MET A 80 1.06 -5.25 -2.46
N LEU A 81 0.49 -5.00 -3.64
CA LEU A 81 -0.42 -5.93 -4.31
C LEU A 81 0.24 -6.44 -5.58
N SER A 82 0.21 -7.76 -5.79
CA SER A 82 0.80 -8.37 -6.97
C SER A 82 -0.20 -9.34 -7.63
N GLY A 83 -0.15 -9.41 -8.96
CA GLY A 83 -0.99 -10.34 -9.72
C GLY A 83 -0.56 -11.80 -9.63
N TYR A 84 0.61 -12.07 -9.06
CA TYR A 84 1.14 -13.43 -8.95
C TYR A 84 2.14 -13.53 -7.82
N GLU A 85 2.32 -14.75 -7.32
CA GLU A 85 3.34 -15.01 -6.32
C GLU A 85 4.72 -15.00 -6.99
N ASP A 86 5.62 -14.20 -6.43
CA ASP A 86 7.00 -14.08 -6.89
C ASP A 86 7.86 -13.90 -5.65
N SER A 87 8.55 -14.97 -5.26
CA SER A 87 9.31 -14.97 -4.01
C SER A 87 10.44 -13.94 -4.00
N ALA A 88 11.06 -13.68 -5.15
CA ALA A 88 12.12 -12.67 -5.24
C ALA A 88 11.57 -11.27 -5.05
N LYS A 89 10.44 -10.95 -5.69
CA LYS A 89 9.79 -9.64 -5.53
C LYS A 89 9.24 -9.45 -4.12
N ARG A 90 8.63 -10.49 -3.55
CA ARG A 90 8.16 -10.46 -2.17
C ARG A 90 9.31 -10.14 -1.21
N LYS A 91 10.42 -10.84 -1.36
CA LYS A 91 11.60 -10.64 -0.54
C LYS A 91 12.12 -9.20 -0.69
N ARG A 92 12.23 -8.72 -1.93
CA ARG A 92 12.71 -7.37 -2.20
C ARG A 92 11.82 -6.32 -1.56
N CYS A 93 10.50 -6.46 -1.68
CA CYS A 93 9.55 -5.52 -1.06
C CYS A 93 9.70 -5.49 0.46
N LEU A 94 9.79 -6.66 1.08
CA LEU A 94 9.93 -6.73 2.54
C LEU A 94 11.27 -6.17 3.01
N GLU A 95 12.35 -6.41 2.27
CA GLU A 95 13.67 -5.83 2.56
C GLU A 95 13.64 -4.30 2.46
N LEU A 96 12.84 -3.75 1.55
CA LEU A 96 12.66 -2.31 1.41
C LEU A 96 11.75 -1.72 2.48
N GLY A 97 11.18 -2.54 3.33
CA GLY A 97 10.36 -2.08 4.45
C GLY A 97 8.86 -2.14 4.22
N ALA A 98 8.40 -2.82 3.16
CA ALA A 98 6.96 -3.00 2.97
C ALA A 98 6.36 -3.73 4.18
N PHE A 99 5.17 -3.32 4.58
CA PHE A 99 4.48 -3.97 5.69
C PHE A 99 4.06 -5.39 5.32
N ASN A 100 3.53 -5.56 4.11
CA ASN A 100 3.17 -6.88 3.59
C ASN A 100 3.08 -6.87 2.07
N TYR A 101 2.95 -8.06 1.51
CA TYR A 101 2.86 -8.31 0.08
C TYR A 101 1.71 -9.30 -0.13
N LEU A 102 0.63 -8.85 -0.78
CA LEU A 102 -0.56 -9.66 -1.00
C LEU A 102 -0.69 -10.01 -2.47
N VAL A 103 -1.13 -11.24 -2.75
CA VAL A 103 -1.31 -11.73 -4.12
C VAL A 103 -2.78 -11.64 -4.50
N LYS A 104 -3.06 -11.10 -5.69
CA LYS A 104 -4.42 -11.03 -6.24
C LYS A 104 -4.79 -12.38 -6.87
N PRO A 105 -6.02 -12.82 -6.80
CA PRO A 105 -7.12 -12.24 -6.04
C PRO A 105 -6.97 -12.50 -4.54
N PHE A 106 -7.33 -11.52 -3.73
CA PHE A 106 -7.31 -11.64 -2.28
C PHE A 106 -8.74 -11.66 -1.73
N GLU A 107 -8.91 -12.24 -0.55
CA GLU A 107 -10.18 -12.16 0.16
C GLU A 107 -10.34 -10.74 0.72
N PRO A 108 -11.52 -10.10 0.55
CA PRO A 108 -11.74 -8.77 1.09
C PRO A 108 -11.46 -8.65 2.59
N GLN A 109 -11.83 -9.66 3.36
CA GLN A 109 -11.57 -9.63 4.80
C GLN A 109 -10.09 -9.73 5.11
N ALA A 110 -9.33 -10.49 4.32
CA ALA A 110 -7.88 -10.59 4.50
C ALA A 110 -7.20 -9.25 4.27
N LEU A 111 -7.63 -8.50 3.25
CA LEU A 111 -7.12 -7.16 3.00
C LEU A 111 -7.46 -6.23 4.17
N LEU A 112 -8.71 -6.24 4.61
CA LEU A 112 -9.15 -5.39 5.71
C LEU A 112 -8.37 -5.68 6.99
N ASP A 113 -8.11 -6.94 7.29
CA ASP A 113 -7.32 -7.33 8.45
C ASP A 113 -5.89 -6.81 8.36
N GLU A 114 -5.28 -6.88 7.17
CA GLU A 114 -3.92 -6.35 6.97
C GLU A 114 -3.88 -4.82 7.12
N VAL A 115 -4.88 -4.14 6.61
CA VAL A 115 -4.98 -2.68 6.77
C VAL A 115 -5.09 -2.32 8.25
N GLN A 116 -5.94 -3.03 8.99
CA GLN A 116 -6.10 -2.79 10.43
C GLN A 116 -4.79 -3.05 11.17
N ARG A 117 -4.07 -4.12 10.85
CA ARG A 117 -2.79 -4.41 11.47
C ARG A 117 -1.75 -3.33 11.18
N ALA A 118 -1.72 -2.84 9.93
CA ALA A 118 -0.78 -1.79 9.53
C ALA A 118 -1.03 -0.48 10.27
N LEU A 119 -2.30 -0.17 10.54
CA LEU A 119 -2.71 1.09 11.16
C LEU A 119 -2.86 1.01 12.68
N ASP A 120 -2.73 -0.17 13.27
CA ASP A 120 -2.88 -0.38 14.69
C ASP A 120 -1.59 -0.95 15.28
N PRO A 121 -0.74 -0.11 15.92
CA PRO A 121 0.52 -0.58 16.48
C PRO A 121 0.37 -1.70 17.51
N GLU A 122 -0.73 -1.71 18.26
CA GLU A 122 -0.97 -2.76 19.25
C GLU A 122 -1.18 -4.11 18.58
N LYS A 123 -1.90 -4.14 17.46
CA LYS A 123 -2.10 -5.37 16.70
C LYS A 123 -0.83 -5.83 16.00
N GLN A 124 0.07 -4.91 15.65
CA GLN A 124 1.35 -5.28 15.07
C GLN A 124 2.21 -6.08 16.05
N ASN A 125 2.04 -5.86 17.33
CA ASN A 125 2.84 -6.48 18.39
C ASN A 125 2.25 -7.79 18.95
N VAL A 126 1.15 -8.26 18.39
CA VAL A 126 0.46 -9.47 18.88
C VAL A 126 1.35 -10.70 18.87
N PHE A 127 2.29 -10.77 17.95
CA PHE A 127 3.15 -11.95 17.78
C PHE A 127 4.54 -11.81 18.43
N VAL A 128 4.75 -10.77 19.20
CA VAL A 128 6.06 -10.53 19.81
C VAL A 128 6.30 -11.37 21.07
N ASN A 129 5.23 -11.86 21.66
CA ASN A 129 5.30 -12.65 22.88
C ASN A 129 5.32 -14.14 22.63
#